data_19a2cfcca89e2e9353c1de73cb297540
#
_entry.id   19a2cfcca89e2e9353c1de73cb297540
#
_cell.length_a   1.000
_cell.length_b   1.000
_cell.length_c   1.000
_cell.angle_alpha   90.00
_cell.angle_beta   90.00
_cell.angle_gamma   90.00
#
_symmetry.space_group_name_H-M   'P 1'
#
loop_
_entity.id
_entity.type
_entity.pdbx_description
1 polymer ?
#
loop_
_entity_poly.entity_id
_entity_poly.type
_entity_poly.pdbx_seq_one_letter_code
_entity_poly.pdbx_strand_id
1 'polypeptide(L)'
;IAKKKIKQINNKIKLNIFKKKVNKDNIENIIKKFDIICDGTDNFDTRYLINDFCLKKKKILISAAVSKFNGHLFNFNFKKKVPCYRCFMPEKPVIKRNCENEGIMSPVAGVLGTLQANEVLKTILNLKFDLFKKILIFDGLKMEFRKVNLKKNSKCKNRC
;
A
#
# COMPACT_ATOMS: atom_id res chain seq x y z
N ILE A 1 -21.67 -0.33 5.09
CA ILE A 1 -21.44 -1.78 5.30
C ILE A 1 -20.19 -2.01 6.16
N ALA A 2 -18.97 -1.57 5.78
CA ALA A 2 -17.71 -1.82 6.51
C ALA A 2 -17.76 -1.37 7.98
N LYS A 3 -18.23 -0.14 8.26
CA LYS A 3 -18.37 0.36 9.63
C LYS A 3 -19.20 -0.57 10.53
N LYS A 4 -20.34 -1.06 10.02
CA LYS A 4 -21.21 -1.97 10.77
C LYS A 4 -20.49 -3.27 11.12
N LYS A 5 -19.84 -3.90 10.12
CA LYS A 5 -19.07 -5.14 10.33
C LYS A 5 -17.93 -4.97 11.34
N ILE A 6 -17.14 -3.91 11.20
CA ILE A 6 -16.02 -3.65 12.13
C ILE A 6 -16.53 -3.43 13.56
N LYS A 7 -17.62 -2.68 13.74
CA LYS A 7 -18.21 -2.47 15.06
C LYS A 7 -18.79 -3.74 15.68
N GLN A 8 -19.26 -4.70 14.86
CA GLN A 8 -19.69 -6.01 15.34
C GLN A 8 -18.51 -6.85 15.86
N ILE A 9 -17.33 -6.74 15.23
CA ILE A 9 -16.11 -7.44 15.66
C ILE A 9 -15.53 -6.78 16.91
N ASN A 10 -15.41 -5.45 16.90
CA ASN A 10 -14.89 -4.70 18.04
C ASN A 10 -15.55 -3.32 18.11
N ASN A 11 -16.39 -3.11 19.13
CA ASN A 11 -17.11 -1.85 19.32
C ASN A 11 -16.30 -0.77 20.04
N LYS A 12 -15.17 -1.12 20.68
CA LYS A 12 -14.34 -0.20 21.46
C LYS A 12 -13.43 0.66 20.59
N ILE A 13 -13.18 0.28 19.35
CA ILE A 13 -12.29 1.04 18.46
C ILE A 13 -12.93 2.32 17.92
N LYS A 14 -12.15 3.38 17.83
CA LYS A 14 -12.57 4.65 17.21
C LYS A 14 -12.45 4.57 15.70
N LEU A 15 -13.59 4.67 15.00
CA LEU A 15 -13.66 4.63 13.54
C LEU A 15 -13.99 6.02 13.00
N ASN A 16 -13.13 6.54 12.14
CA ASN A 16 -13.37 7.75 11.36
C ASN A 16 -13.60 7.34 9.88
N ILE A 17 -14.68 7.82 9.28
CA ILE A 17 -15.05 7.50 7.91
C ILE A 17 -15.07 8.78 7.09
N PHE A 18 -14.37 8.74 5.96
CA PHE A 18 -14.34 9.83 4.99
C PHE A 18 -15.00 9.36 3.70
N LYS A 19 -16.20 9.85 3.39
CA LYS A 19 -16.91 9.59 2.13
C LYS A 19 -16.43 10.54 1.02
N LYS A 20 -15.11 10.57 0.78
CA LYS A 20 -14.48 11.48 -0.19
C LYS A 20 -13.38 10.76 -0.93
N LYS A 21 -13.23 11.04 -2.22
CA LYS A 21 -12.05 10.64 -2.98
C LYS A 21 -10.83 11.39 -2.43
N VAL A 22 -9.75 10.66 -2.16
CA VAL A 22 -8.48 11.26 -1.71
C VAL A 22 -7.87 12.06 -2.86
N ASN A 23 -7.51 13.31 -2.60
CA ASN A 23 -6.85 14.21 -3.53
C ASN A 23 -5.81 15.08 -2.80
N LYS A 24 -5.12 15.96 -3.53
CA LYS A 24 -4.07 16.83 -2.98
C LYS A 24 -4.56 17.76 -1.86
N ASP A 25 -5.82 18.21 -1.94
CA ASP A 25 -6.38 19.20 -1.02
C ASP A 25 -6.81 18.58 0.31
N ASN A 26 -7.19 17.31 0.29
CA ASN A 26 -7.77 16.64 1.46
C ASN A 26 -6.88 15.57 2.11
N ILE A 27 -5.85 15.08 1.43
CA ILE A 27 -5.01 13.97 1.92
C ILE A 27 -4.38 14.29 3.29
N GLU A 28 -3.92 15.51 3.50
CA GLU A 28 -3.32 15.90 4.78
C GLU A 28 -4.33 15.81 5.94
N ASN A 29 -5.55 16.29 5.74
CA ASN A 29 -6.60 16.25 6.75
C ASN A 29 -7.06 14.82 7.06
N ILE A 30 -7.00 13.92 6.07
CA ILE A 30 -7.40 12.52 6.22
C ILE A 30 -6.33 11.74 6.98
N ILE A 31 -5.06 11.85 6.61
CA ILE A 31 -4.03 10.90 7.08
C ILE A 31 -2.99 11.47 8.04
N LYS A 32 -2.95 12.80 8.29
CA LYS A 32 -1.95 13.41 9.17
C LYS A 32 -1.93 12.82 10.59
N LYS A 33 -3.07 12.40 11.12
CA LYS A 33 -3.23 11.88 12.48
C LYS A 33 -2.84 10.41 12.65
N PHE A 34 -2.53 9.70 11.55
CA PHE A 34 -2.22 8.29 11.57
C PHE A 34 -0.73 8.05 11.36
N ASP A 35 -0.15 7.09 12.06
CA ASP A 35 1.27 6.72 11.96
C ASP A 35 1.52 5.72 10.85
N ILE A 36 0.58 4.80 10.64
CA ILE A 36 0.63 3.73 9.64
C ILE A 36 -0.51 3.96 8.66
N ILE A 37 -0.16 3.99 7.38
CA ILE A 37 -1.11 4.14 6.28
C ILE A 37 -1.13 2.85 5.48
N CYS A 38 -2.32 2.27 5.31
CA CYS A 38 -2.55 1.14 4.42
C CYS A 38 -3.12 1.66 3.11
N ASP A 39 -2.45 1.33 2.00
CA ASP A 39 -2.94 1.63 0.65
C ASP A 39 -3.38 0.33 -0.03
N GLY A 40 -4.65 0.25 -0.36
CA GLY A 40 -5.28 -0.79 -1.18
C GLY A 40 -6.04 -0.17 -2.35
N THR A 41 -5.60 0.99 -2.85
CA THR A 41 -6.25 1.67 -3.96
C THR A 41 -5.99 0.96 -5.29
N ASP A 42 -6.94 1.08 -6.21
CA ASP A 42 -6.96 0.44 -7.53
C ASP A 42 -6.41 1.29 -8.67
N ASN A 43 -5.93 2.50 -8.34
CA ASN A 43 -5.43 3.44 -9.35
C ASN A 43 -4.08 4.06 -8.98
N PHE A 44 -3.27 4.30 -9.99
CA PHE A 44 -1.91 4.83 -9.84
C PHE A 44 -1.87 6.24 -9.28
N ASP A 45 -2.80 7.12 -9.67
CA ASP A 45 -2.80 8.52 -9.25
C ASP A 45 -2.93 8.65 -7.73
N THR A 46 -3.87 7.92 -7.14
CA THR A 46 -4.05 7.89 -5.69
C THR A 46 -2.86 7.23 -5.00
N ARG A 47 -2.31 6.15 -5.55
CA ARG A 47 -1.16 5.45 -5.01
C ARG A 47 0.09 6.33 -4.98
N TYR A 48 0.39 7.04 -6.06
CA TYR A 48 1.49 8.02 -6.08
C TYR A 48 1.26 9.15 -5.08
N LEU A 49 0.04 9.67 -4.99
CA LEU A 49 -0.30 10.73 -4.06
C LEU A 49 -0.07 10.31 -2.60
N ILE A 50 -0.54 9.11 -2.23
CA ILE A 50 -0.35 8.55 -0.89
C ILE A 50 1.14 8.33 -0.61
N ASN A 51 1.87 7.73 -1.55
CA ASN A 51 3.32 7.50 -1.42
C ASN A 51 4.08 8.81 -1.17
N ASP A 52 3.83 9.82 -2.00
CA ASP A 52 4.54 11.10 -1.94
C ASP A 52 4.23 11.84 -0.63
N PHE A 53 2.97 11.80 -0.19
CA PHE A 53 2.58 12.39 1.08
C PHE A 53 3.21 11.64 2.27
N CYS A 54 3.17 10.31 2.29
CA CYS A 54 3.75 9.51 3.35
C CYS A 54 5.27 9.71 3.45
N LEU A 55 5.96 9.80 2.32
CA LEU A 55 7.38 10.10 2.27
C LEU A 55 7.68 11.49 2.85
N LYS A 56 6.96 12.53 2.39
CA LYS A 56 7.11 13.92 2.88
C LYS A 56 6.87 14.03 4.40
N LYS A 57 5.89 13.32 4.91
CA LYS A 57 5.51 13.34 6.35
C LYS A 57 6.18 12.24 7.17
N LYS A 58 7.13 11.50 6.60
CA LYS A 58 7.87 10.41 7.27
C LYS A 58 6.95 9.36 7.93
N LYS A 59 5.84 9.02 7.27
CA LYS A 59 4.88 8.01 7.73
C LYS A 59 5.35 6.60 7.35
N ILE A 60 4.72 5.58 7.94
CA ILE A 60 4.87 4.21 7.47
C ILE A 60 3.75 3.94 6.47
N LEU A 61 4.11 3.46 5.28
CA LEU A 61 3.17 3.10 4.23
C LEU A 61 3.28 1.61 3.92
N ILE A 62 2.19 0.89 4.13
CA ILE A 62 2.04 -0.50 3.73
C ILE A 62 1.07 -0.54 2.55
N SER A 63 1.60 -0.79 1.35
CA SER A 63 0.84 -0.71 0.11
C SER A 63 0.68 -2.09 -0.50
N ALA A 64 -0.56 -2.49 -0.79
CA ALA A 64 -0.89 -3.70 -1.53
C ALA A 64 -1.50 -3.33 -2.89
N ALA A 65 -1.10 -4.09 -3.90
CA ALA A 65 -1.62 -3.94 -5.26
C ALA A 65 -1.95 -5.31 -5.83
N VAL A 66 -3.07 -5.41 -6.52
CA VAL A 66 -3.50 -6.63 -7.20
C VAL A 66 -3.73 -6.30 -8.67
N SER A 67 -3.31 -7.19 -9.55
CA SER A 67 -3.56 -7.12 -10.99
C SER A 67 -3.77 -8.53 -11.51
N LYS A 68 -4.92 -8.81 -12.12
CA LYS A 68 -5.30 -10.14 -12.61
C LYS A 68 -5.10 -11.24 -11.54
N PHE A 69 -4.05 -12.01 -11.68
CA PHE A 69 -3.68 -13.14 -10.81
C PHE A 69 -2.48 -12.83 -9.90
N ASN A 70 -1.91 -11.63 -9.98
CA ASN A 70 -0.69 -11.26 -9.28
C ASN A 70 -0.94 -10.22 -8.21
N GLY A 71 -0.15 -10.25 -7.16
CA GLY A 71 -0.16 -9.27 -6.10
C GLY A 71 1.23 -8.77 -5.72
N HIS A 72 1.29 -7.51 -5.32
CA HIS A 72 2.50 -6.88 -4.79
C HIS A 72 2.24 -6.32 -3.42
N LEU A 73 3.15 -6.54 -2.47
CA LEU A 73 3.11 -5.93 -1.14
C LEU A 73 4.41 -5.20 -0.85
N PHE A 74 4.27 -3.99 -0.36
CA PHE A 74 5.38 -3.10 0.03
C PHE A 74 5.20 -2.68 1.49
N ASN A 75 6.33 -2.57 2.21
CA ASN A 75 6.40 -1.94 3.52
C ASN A 75 7.45 -0.84 3.50
N PHE A 76 7.02 0.41 3.39
CA PHE A 76 7.88 1.59 3.34
C PHE A 76 7.87 2.29 4.70
N ASN A 77 8.93 2.13 5.47
CA ASN A 77 9.14 2.92 6.69
C ASN A 77 9.91 4.20 6.34
N PHE A 78 9.19 5.27 6.00
CA PHE A 78 9.79 6.55 5.61
C PHE A 78 10.41 7.36 6.76
N LYS A 79 10.38 6.85 7.99
CA LYS A 79 11.23 7.36 9.07
C LYS A 79 12.71 7.03 8.83
N LYS A 80 12.99 6.07 7.94
CA LYS A 80 14.33 5.64 7.51
C LYS A 80 14.55 6.00 6.04
N LYS A 81 15.82 6.09 5.62
CA LYS A 81 16.18 6.28 4.20
C LYS A 81 15.94 4.97 3.42
N VAL A 82 14.79 4.85 2.81
CA VAL A 82 14.36 3.68 2.03
C VAL A 82 13.93 4.09 0.63
N PRO A 83 13.95 3.17 -0.35
CA PRO A 83 13.30 3.40 -1.63
C PRO A 83 11.80 3.69 -1.43
N CYS A 84 11.18 4.43 -2.33
CA CYS A 84 9.75 4.69 -2.33
C CYS A 84 9.07 4.00 -3.54
N TYR A 85 7.75 4.09 -3.63
CA TYR A 85 7.01 3.50 -4.75
C TYR A 85 7.49 4.01 -6.12
N ARG A 86 7.92 5.28 -6.21
CA ARG A 86 8.49 5.83 -7.46
C ARG A 86 9.89 5.30 -7.79
N CYS A 87 10.59 4.66 -6.86
CA CYS A 87 11.82 3.93 -7.19
C CYS A 87 11.50 2.61 -7.92
N PHE A 88 10.37 1.98 -7.58
CA PHE A 88 9.87 0.79 -8.26
C PHE A 88 9.22 1.13 -9.60
N MET A 89 8.36 2.12 -9.62
CA MET A 89 7.60 2.57 -10.78
C MET A 89 7.75 4.07 -10.96
N PRO A 90 8.81 4.52 -11.67
CA PRO A 90 9.13 5.94 -11.82
C PRO A 90 8.05 6.73 -12.55
N GLU A 91 7.45 6.10 -13.55
CA GLU A 91 6.44 6.70 -14.42
C GLU A 91 5.14 5.90 -14.33
N LYS A 92 4.04 6.63 -14.48
CA LYS A 92 2.73 6.01 -14.58
C LYS A 92 2.69 5.19 -15.87
N PRO A 93 2.40 3.89 -15.79
CA PRO A 93 2.28 3.10 -17.02
C PRO A 93 1.16 3.65 -17.89
N VAL A 94 1.42 3.75 -19.19
CA VAL A 94 0.39 4.07 -20.18
C VAL A 94 -0.48 2.83 -20.34
N ILE A 95 -1.48 2.72 -19.47
CA ILE A 95 -2.40 1.60 -19.50
C ILE A 95 -3.52 1.95 -20.48
N LYS A 96 -3.52 1.31 -21.64
CA LYS A 96 -4.64 1.36 -22.59
C LYS A 96 -5.90 0.66 -22.04
N ARG A 97 -5.76 -0.12 -20.95
CA ARG A 97 -6.85 -0.88 -20.29
C ARG A 97 -6.78 -0.62 -18.79
N ASN A 98 -7.86 -0.15 -18.19
CA ASN A 98 -8.00 0.05 -16.74
C ASN A 98 -8.17 -1.30 -16.05
N CYS A 99 -7.80 -1.41 -14.76
CA CYS A 99 -8.07 -2.59 -13.92
C CYS A 99 -9.56 -3.00 -13.93
N GLU A 100 -10.46 -2.03 -14.16
CA GLU A 100 -11.90 -2.26 -14.34
C GLU A 100 -12.21 -3.20 -15.51
N ASN A 101 -11.39 -3.20 -16.57
CA ASN A 101 -11.61 -4.00 -17.78
C ASN A 101 -10.87 -5.35 -17.75
N GLU A 102 -9.90 -5.54 -16.85
CA GLU A 102 -9.09 -6.77 -16.82
C GLU A 102 -9.53 -7.77 -15.74
N GLY A 103 -10.32 -7.30 -14.77
CA GLY A 103 -10.74 -8.09 -13.62
C GLY A 103 -9.58 -8.44 -12.68
N ILE A 104 -9.90 -8.91 -11.50
CA ILE A 104 -8.95 -9.46 -10.52
C ILE A 104 -9.51 -10.76 -9.96
N MET A 105 -8.62 -11.68 -9.64
CA MET A 105 -8.95 -12.89 -8.92
C MET A 105 -9.18 -12.56 -7.44
N SER A 106 -10.42 -12.60 -6.96
CA SER A 106 -10.79 -12.21 -5.59
C SER A 106 -9.97 -12.89 -4.49
N PRO A 107 -9.62 -14.19 -4.56
CA PRO A 107 -8.74 -14.83 -3.59
C PRO A 107 -7.36 -14.16 -3.47
N VAL A 108 -6.79 -13.66 -4.58
CA VAL A 108 -5.50 -12.93 -4.57
C VAL A 108 -5.63 -11.65 -3.74
N ALA A 109 -6.73 -10.91 -3.89
CA ALA A 109 -6.99 -9.73 -3.07
C ALA A 109 -7.11 -10.08 -1.58
N GLY A 110 -7.76 -11.21 -1.25
CA GLY A 110 -7.85 -11.73 0.11
C GLY A 110 -6.48 -12.05 0.71
N VAL A 111 -5.63 -12.76 -0.03
CA VAL A 111 -4.25 -13.09 0.38
C VAL A 111 -3.46 -11.81 0.64
N LEU A 112 -3.46 -10.86 -0.31
CA LEU A 112 -2.72 -9.62 -0.17
C LEU A 112 -3.23 -8.75 0.98
N GLY A 113 -4.53 -8.69 1.20
CA GLY A 113 -5.14 -7.97 2.33
C GLY A 113 -4.73 -8.55 3.68
N THR A 114 -4.71 -9.88 3.80
CA THR A 114 -4.25 -10.57 5.01
C THR A 114 -2.77 -10.34 5.28
N LEU A 115 -1.93 -10.42 4.24
CA LEU A 115 -0.50 -10.13 4.36
C LEU A 115 -0.25 -8.65 4.71
N GLN A 116 -1.03 -7.73 4.15
CA GLN A 116 -0.97 -6.31 4.50
C GLN A 116 -1.31 -6.09 5.98
N ALA A 117 -2.36 -6.72 6.48
CA ALA A 117 -2.72 -6.66 7.90
C ALA A 117 -1.62 -7.25 8.80
N ASN A 118 -0.99 -8.36 8.40
CA ASN A 118 0.14 -8.94 9.12
C ASN A 118 1.34 -7.97 9.21
N GLU A 119 1.68 -7.26 8.12
CA GLU A 119 2.74 -6.23 8.15
C GLU A 119 2.38 -5.06 9.08
N VAL A 120 1.10 -4.69 9.20
CA VAL A 120 0.63 -3.69 10.19
C VAL A 120 0.89 -4.17 11.60
N LEU A 121 0.49 -5.41 11.93
CA LEU A 121 0.69 -6.00 13.26
C LEU A 121 2.17 -6.08 13.62
N LYS A 122 3.01 -6.55 12.69
CA LYS A 122 4.47 -6.58 12.88
C LYS A 122 5.05 -5.18 13.13
N THR A 123 4.52 -4.16 12.44
CA THR A 123 4.92 -2.77 12.64
C THR A 123 4.55 -2.27 14.03
N ILE A 124 3.33 -2.54 14.50
CA ILE A 124 2.85 -2.14 15.82
C ILE A 124 3.65 -2.83 16.94
N LEU A 125 3.91 -4.12 16.78
CA LEU A 125 4.65 -4.94 17.73
C LEU A 125 6.17 -4.76 17.63
N ASN A 126 6.64 -3.88 16.76
CA ASN A 126 8.07 -3.62 16.53
C ASN A 126 8.89 -4.89 16.25
N LEU A 127 8.29 -5.86 15.56
CA LEU A 127 8.96 -7.09 15.16
C LEU A 127 9.92 -6.85 13.99
N LYS A 128 10.86 -7.80 13.77
CA LYS A 128 11.76 -7.71 12.61
C LYS A 128 10.98 -7.79 11.30
N PHE A 129 11.35 -6.89 10.36
CA PHE A 129 10.70 -6.81 9.05
C PHE A 129 11.53 -7.53 7.99
N ASP A 130 10.92 -8.51 7.36
CA ASP A 130 11.53 -9.22 6.24
C ASP A 130 11.36 -8.46 4.90
N LEU A 131 10.38 -7.54 4.84
CA LEU A 131 10.12 -6.71 3.66
C LEU A 131 10.86 -5.35 3.67
N PHE A 132 11.82 -5.15 4.57
CA PHE A 132 12.60 -3.91 4.56
C PHE A 132 13.42 -3.80 3.26
N LYS A 133 13.15 -2.75 2.47
CA LYS A 133 13.72 -2.54 1.12
C LYS A 133 13.45 -3.68 0.14
N LYS A 134 12.37 -4.43 0.33
CA LYS A 134 11.96 -5.52 -0.56
C LYS A 134 10.51 -5.35 -0.99
N ILE A 135 10.16 -6.02 -2.07
CA ILE A 135 8.79 -6.20 -2.54
C ILE A 135 8.48 -7.69 -2.37
N LEU A 136 7.33 -8.01 -1.80
CA LEU A 136 6.75 -9.33 -1.91
C LEU A 136 5.87 -9.38 -3.15
N ILE A 137 6.14 -10.32 -4.02
CA ILE A 137 5.35 -10.62 -5.22
C ILE A 137 4.67 -11.95 -5.00
N PHE A 138 3.37 -11.99 -5.19
CA PHE A 138 2.57 -13.20 -5.17
C PHE A 138 2.05 -13.50 -6.58
N ASP A 139 2.34 -14.69 -7.08
CA ASP A 139 1.79 -15.23 -8.32
C ASP A 139 0.67 -16.23 -7.95
N GLY A 140 -0.57 -15.81 -8.14
CA GLY A 140 -1.74 -16.61 -7.75
C GLY A 140 -2.02 -17.81 -8.67
N LEU A 141 -1.45 -17.83 -9.88
CA LEU A 141 -1.57 -19.02 -10.76
C LEU A 141 -0.59 -20.10 -10.36
N LYS A 142 0.64 -19.71 -10.04
CA LYS A 142 1.71 -20.64 -9.62
C LYS A 142 1.71 -20.90 -8.12
N MET A 143 0.93 -20.14 -7.34
CA MET A 143 0.95 -20.19 -5.87
C MET A 143 2.33 -19.91 -5.27
N GLU A 144 3.09 -19.03 -5.91
CA GLU A 144 4.47 -18.70 -5.54
C GLU A 144 4.60 -17.33 -4.91
N PHE A 145 5.47 -17.22 -3.91
CA PHE A 145 5.89 -15.98 -3.31
C PHE A 145 7.36 -15.69 -3.61
N ARG A 146 7.64 -14.49 -4.13
CA ARG A 146 9.01 -14.03 -4.36
C ARG A 146 9.28 -12.74 -3.65
N LYS A 147 10.46 -12.61 -3.01
CA LYS A 147 10.94 -11.36 -2.43
C LYS A 147 12.02 -10.77 -3.32
N VAL A 148 11.81 -9.55 -3.78
CA VAL A 148 12.73 -8.85 -4.68
C VAL A 148 13.28 -7.62 -3.96
N ASN A 149 14.58 -7.41 -4.02
CA ASN A 149 15.22 -6.21 -3.45
C ASN A 149 14.80 -4.97 -4.22
N LEU A 150 14.35 -3.96 -3.50
CA LEU A 150 14.02 -2.66 -4.06
C LEU A 150 15.20 -1.72 -3.87
N LYS A 151 15.81 -1.29 -4.97
CA LYS A 151 16.90 -0.33 -4.98
C LYS A 151 16.37 1.10 -5.14
N LYS A 152 17.10 2.07 -4.59
CA LYS A 152 16.82 3.47 -4.87
C LYS A 152 17.11 3.77 -6.34
N ASN A 153 16.22 4.55 -6.94
CA ASN A 153 16.43 5.06 -8.28
C ASN A 153 17.05 6.47 -8.17
N SER A 154 18.22 6.67 -8.76
CA SER A 154 18.91 7.98 -8.77
C SER A 154 18.09 9.08 -9.45
N LYS A 155 17.23 8.69 -10.42
CA LYS A 155 16.32 9.59 -11.14
C LYS A 155 14.95 9.73 -10.45
N CYS A 156 14.78 9.20 -9.23
CA CYS A 156 13.51 9.29 -8.51
C CYS A 156 13.16 10.76 -8.22
N LYS A 157 11.99 11.20 -8.69
CA LYS A 157 11.49 12.58 -8.47
C LYS A 157 11.43 12.98 -6.99
N ASN A 158 11.24 12.02 -6.10
CA ASN A 158 11.13 12.26 -4.66
C ASN A 158 12.50 12.32 -3.95
N ARG A 159 13.60 12.01 -4.62
CA ARG A 159 14.96 11.99 -4.05
C ARG A 159 15.04 11.27 -2.69
N CYS A 160 14.26 10.17 -2.54
CA CYS A 160 14.14 9.40 -1.29
C CYS A 160 15.43 8.68 -0.87
#